data_58161511ce51c5b38c0d36c2ef74c99d
#
_entry.id   58161511ce51c5b38c0d36c2ef74c99d
#
_cell.length_a   1.000
_cell.length_b   1.000
_cell.length_c   1.000
_cell.angle_alpha   90.00
_cell.angle_beta   90.00
_cell.angle_gamma   90.00
#
_symmetry.space_group_name_H-M   'P 1'
#
loop_
_entity.id
_entity.type
_entity.pdbx_description
1 polymer ?
#
loop_
_entity_poly.entity_id
_entity_poly.type
_entity_poly.pdbx_seq_one_letter_code
_entity_poly.pdbx_strand_id
1 'polypeptide(L)'
;MFAPLTIAAFVGTRADLGPLSPVLEALQRADDVALRVLTGVMYAADDLVAALPTSASEEAWRDVVVPLAEPMAEVGVEAQLEQGAVLSRATGIVLREHSVDVLVVLGDRWELLYIVPPAVLLGVPVVHLHGGEVTEGALDERVRHAVTKLADQHCVASEDAAARVRQLGEPAERIHVTGAPGLDRLAAARPLPDEELAALVGAPVERPLALFTYHPPTAHPDAPVGEWAREAALAALATCGTVVATHPGMDDGRDEILAALTAVAAGEPRLRLVAALGRDYPRVLASADVVVGNSSSGVIEAATLHVPAVDIGERQRGRLRGDNVVHAAEGRAAVESALRTALAPRWREHSAHVTNPYGTGEASARILDIVRTAALAPRVKPFRDLRSSRAATAPAMPVHADQADHNDHTDHTDREEEEEE
;
A
#
# COMPACT_ATOMS: atom_id res chain seq x y z
N MET A 1 25.85 -17.53 18.88
CA MET A 1 24.58 -16.89 18.47
C MET A 1 24.96 -15.64 17.71
N PHE A 2 24.49 -15.47 16.48
CA PHE A 2 24.68 -14.19 15.76
C PHE A 2 23.82 -13.13 16.43
N ALA A 3 24.22 -11.86 16.34
CA ALA A 3 23.36 -10.78 16.82
C ALA A 3 22.07 -10.74 15.98
N PRO A 4 20.91 -10.39 16.57
CA PRO A 4 19.67 -10.28 15.83
C PRO A 4 19.78 -9.19 14.76
N LEU A 5 19.12 -9.38 13.62
CA LEU A 5 19.02 -8.35 12.58
C LEU A 5 18.12 -7.21 13.07
N THR A 6 18.59 -5.98 12.95
CA THR A 6 17.80 -4.80 13.30
C THR A 6 17.01 -4.36 12.07
N ILE A 7 15.69 -4.53 12.15
CA ILE A 7 14.76 -4.21 11.06
C ILE A 7 13.94 -2.98 11.45
N ALA A 8 13.97 -1.94 10.61
CA ALA A 8 13.08 -0.81 10.74
C ALA A 8 11.87 -0.97 9.79
N ALA A 9 10.66 -0.69 10.27
CA ALA A 9 9.45 -0.65 9.46
C ALA A 9 8.75 0.70 9.66
N PHE A 10 8.35 1.38 8.58
CA PHE A 10 7.72 2.68 8.67
C PHE A 10 6.19 2.59 8.61
N VAL A 11 5.50 3.24 9.56
CA VAL A 11 4.05 3.39 9.64
C VAL A 11 3.71 4.87 9.70
N GLY A 12 3.30 5.46 8.59
CA GLY A 12 2.93 6.88 8.50
C GLY A 12 1.49 7.14 8.92
N THR A 13 0.56 6.29 8.45
CA THR A 13 -0.88 6.54 8.55
C THR A 13 -1.69 5.27 8.88
N ARG A 14 -3.00 5.45 9.08
CA ARG A 14 -3.94 4.32 9.27
C ARG A 14 -4.00 3.40 8.05
N ALA A 15 -3.79 3.95 6.85
CA ALA A 15 -3.81 3.17 5.62
C ALA A 15 -2.67 2.14 5.57
N ASP A 16 -1.53 2.46 6.18
CA ASP A 16 -0.37 1.57 6.25
C ASP A 16 -0.56 0.49 7.32
N LEU A 17 -1.16 0.87 8.45
CA LEU A 17 -1.23 0.02 9.64
C LEU A 17 -1.97 -1.30 9.37
N GLY A 18 -3.12 -1.23 8.69
CA GLY A 18 -3.92 -2.42 8.37
C GLY A 18 -3.12 -3.47 7.57
N PRO A 19 -2.61 -3.11 6.39
CA PRO A 19 -1.82 -4.01 5.55
C PRO A 19 -0.49 -4.43 6.18
N LEU A 20 0.19 -3.55 6.93
CA LEU A 20 1.51 -3.83 7.49
C LEU A 20 1.46 -4.62 8.80
N SER A 21 0.35 -4.58 9.54
CA SER A 21 0.20 -5.25 10.83
C SER A 21 0.64 -6.72 10.85
N PRO A 22 0.27 -7.59 9.88
CA PRO A 22 0.72 -8.98 9.88
C PRO A 22 2.25 -9.11 9.73
N VAL A 23 2.88 -8.20 8.99
CA VAL A 23 4.34 -8.17 8.82
C VAL A 23 5.01 -7.72 10.13
N LEU A 24 4.48 -6.67 10.78
CA LEU A 24 4.98 -6.22 12.08
C LEU A 24 4.88 -7.32 13.14
N GLU A 25 3.75 -8.06 13.17
CA GLU A 25 3.59 -9.20 14.06
C GLU A 25 4.59 -10.31 13.79
N ALA A 26 4.85 -10.63 12.51
CA ALA A 26 5.82 -11.64 12.13
C ALA A 26 7.25 -11.24 12.53
N LEU A 27 7.62 -9.98 12.29
CA LEU A 27 8.93 -9.42 12.68
C LEU A 27 9.09 -9.38 14.20
N GLN A 28 8.05 -8.97 14.95
CA GLN A 28 8.09 -8.88 16.42
C GLN A 28 8.22 -10.25 17.12
N ARG A 29 7.68 -11.31 16.50
CA ARG A 29 7.74 -12.68 17.04
C ARG A 29 9.02 -13.42 16.70
N ALA A 30 9.81 -12.92 15.75
CA ALA A 30 11.01 -13.59 15.28
C ALA A 30 12.16 -13.37 16.27
N ASP A 31 12.71 -14.44 16.86
CA ASP A 31 13.79 -14.38 17.85
C ASP A 31 15.11 -13.84 17.30
N ASP A 32 15.28 -13.87 15.98
CA ASP A 32 16.47 -13.39 15.25
C ASP A 32 16.32 -11.96 14.72
N VAL A 33 15.22 -11.24 15.10
CA VAL A 33 14.94 -9.87 14.66
C VAL A 33 14.80 -8.93 15.85
N ALA A 34 15.45 -7.76 15.75
CA ALA A 34 15.25 -6.61 16.62
C ALA A 34 14.44 -5.55 15.85
N LEU A 35 13.11 -5.52 16.05
CA LEU A 35 12.22 -4.61 15.33
C LEU A 35 12.32 -3.18 15.85
N ARG A 36 12.20 -2.20 14.92
CA ARG A 36 11.94 -0.77 15.19
C ARG A 36 10.78 -0.32 14.31
N VAL A 37 9.72 0.22 14.91
CA VAL A 37 8.56 0.74 14.17
C VAL A 37 8.65 2.26 14.15
N LEU A 38 8.96 2.82 12.99
CA LEU A 38 9.15 4.26 12.78
C LEU A 38 7.80 4.93 12.50
N THR A 39 7.54 6.09 13.11
CA THR A 39 6.32 6.88 12.87
C THR A 39 6.62 8.38 12.95
N GLY A 40 5.64 9.23 12.58
CA GLY A 40 5.83 10.69 12.63
C GLY A 40 5.02 11.46 11.59
N VAL A 41 3.87 10.93 11.14
CA VAL A 41 2.95 11.63 10.24
C VAL A 41 1.58 11.80 10.88
N MET A 42 0.89 10.69 11.18
CA MET A 42 -0.46 10.72 11.77
C MET A 42 -0.48 10.30 13.25
N TYR A 43 0.49 9.49 13.65
CA TYR A 43 0.52 8.90 14.98
C TYR A 43 1.58 9.52 15.87
N ALA A 44 1.20 9.93 17.09
CA ALA A 44 2.12 9.98 18.21
C ALA A 44 2.52 8.54 18.62
N ALA A 45 3.64 8.39 19.33
CA ALA A 45 4.12 7.05 19.68
C ALA A 45 3.09 6.23 20.48
N ASP A 46 2.46 6.81 21.50
CA ASP A 46 1.46 6.12 22.32
C ASP A 46 0.18 5.78 21.53
N ASP A 47 -0.25 6.65 20.60
CA ASP A 47 -1.40 6.39 19.73
C ASP A 47 -1.13 5.23 18.77
N LEU A 48 0.09 5.14 18.24
CA LEU A 48 0.49 4.01 17.41
C LEU A 48 0.52 2.71 18.23
N VAL A 49 1.12 2.73 19.43
CA VAL A 49 1.14 1.56 20.33
C VAL A 49 -0.27 1.05 20.60
N ALA A 50 -1.21 1.93 20.89
CA ALA A 50 -2.61 1.55 21.14
C ALA A 50 -3.31 0.96 19.89
N ALA A 51 -2.87 1.36 18.68
CA ALA A 51 -3.43 0.90 17.41
C ALA A 51 -2.78 -0.40 16.90
N LEU A 52 -1.58 -0.75 17.36
CA LEU A 52 -0.85 -1.97 16.98
C LEU A 52 -1.56 -3.24 17.45
N PRO A 53 -1.27 -4.42 16.81
CA PRO A 53 -1.94 -5.68 17.14
C PRO A 53 -1.76 -6.12 18.60
N THR A 54 -2.81 -6.72 19.17
CA THR A 54 -2.77 -7.28 20.54
C THR A 54 -2.03 -8.61 20.66
N SER A 55 -1.42 -9.08 19.61
CA SER A 55 -0.57 -10.28 19.61
C SER A 55 0.71 -10.12 20.44
N ALA A 56 1.12 -8.88 20.71
CA ALA A 56 2.11 -8.51 21.70
C ALA A 56 1.50 -7.52 22.71
N SER A 57 2.11 -7.38 23.90
CA SER A 57 1.68 -6.41 24.89
C SER A 57 1.98 -4.98 24.43
N GLU A 58 1.25 -3.99 24.96
CA GLU A 58 1.55 -2.58 24.70
C GLU A 58 2.99 -2.20 25.12
N GLU A 59 3.49 -2.79 26.21
CA GLU A 59 4.86 -2.60 26.68
C GLU A 59 5.87 -3.08 25.62
N ALA A 60 5.67 -4.27 25.06
CA ALA A 60 6.52 -4.81 24.00
C ALA A 60 6.49 -3.94 22.73
N TRP A 61 5.35 -3.33 22.40
CA TRP A 61 5.26 -2.38 21.28
C TRP A 61 5.90 -1.03 21.63
N ARG A 62 5.75 -0.54 22.85
CA ARG A 62 6.36 0.72 23.30
C ARG A 62 7.89 0.68 23.22
N ASP A 63 8.50 -0.47 23.49
CA ASP A 63 9.94 -0.67 23.41
C ASP A 63 10.51 -0.60 21.99
N VAL A 64 9.68 -0.80 20.97
CA VAL A 64 10.10 -0.84 19.57
C VAL A 64 9.61 0.33 18.73
N VAL A 65 8.61 1.09 19.18
CA VAL A 65 8.10 2.28 18.48
C VAL A 65 9.07 3.44 18.66
N VAL A 66 9.50 4.01 17.53
CA VAL A 66 10.45 5.13 17.46
C VAL A 66 9.82 6.30 16.71
N PRO A 67 9.43 7.39 17.38
CA PRO A 67 8.92 8.57 16.71
C PRO A 67 10.04 9.31 15.98
N LEU A 68 9.85 9.61 14.71
CA LEU A 68 10.74 10.45 13.90
C LEU A 68 10.38 11.94 14.04
N ALA A 69 9.10 12.22 14.24
CA ALA A 69 8.56 13.56 14.41
C ALA A 69 7.22 13.49 15.17
N GLU A 70 6.76 14.63 15.66
CA GLU A 70 5.39 14.79 16.12
C GLU A 70 4.41 14.64 14.96
N PRO A 71 3.16 14.19 15.23
CA PRO A 71 2.12 14.13 14.21
C PRO A 71 1.87 15.50 13.56
N MET A 72 1.52 15.47 12.27
CA MET A 72 1.15 16.69 11.56
C MET A 72 -0.11 17.31 12.18
N ALA A 73 -0.04 18.60 12.52
CA ALA A 73 -1.18 19.36 13.04
C ALA A 73 -2.07 19.89 11.89
N GLU A 74 -1.48 20.12 10.72
CA GLU A 74 -2.14 20.72 9.56
C GLU A 74 -2.00 19.80 8.33
N VAL A 75 -2.95 19.92 7.41
CA VAL A 75 -2.95 19.22 6.13
C VAL A 75 -2.65 20.23 5.02
N GLY A 76 -1.81 19.88 4.06
CA GLY A 76 -1.47 20.73 2.91
C GLY A 76 -0.03 20.55 2.47
N VAL A 77 0.28 21.07 1.28
CA VAL A 77 1.58 20.86 0.63
C VAL A 77 2.73 21.45 1.45
N GLU A 78 2.56 22.65 2.01
CA GLU A 78 3.59 23.29 2.83
C GLU A 78 3.88 22.48 4.10
N ALA A 79 2.84 22.06 4.83
CA ALA A 79 2.99 21.20 6.00
C ALA A 79 3.64 19.85 5.66
N GLN A 80 3.32 19.26 4.51
CA GLN A 80 3.97 18.03 4.03
C GLN A 80 5.46 18.24 3.71
N LEU A 81 5.84 19.38 3.12
CA LEU A 81 7.25 19.69 2.82
C LEU A 81 8.05 19.91 4.10
N GLU A 82 7.52 20.64 5.07
CA GLU A 82 8.15 20.86 6.38
C GLU A 82 8.32 19.55 7.14
N GLN A 83 7.24 18.77 7.24
CA GLN A 83 7.25 17.46 7.89
C GLN A 83 8.24 16.52 7.20
N GLY A 84 8.27 16.52 5.86
CA GLY A 84 9.20 15.70 5.07
C GLY A 84 10.66 16.02 5.38
N ALA A 85 11.03 17.28 5.52
CA ALA A 85 12.38 17.67 5.89
C ALA A 85 12.80 17.14 7.28
N VAL A 86 11.88 17.20 8.25
CA VAL A 86 12.08 16.63 9.59
C VAL A 86 12.23 15.11 9.52
N LEU A 87 11.30 14.42 8.83
CA LEU A 87 11.31 12.97 8.65
C LEU A 87 12.60 12.48 8.01
N SER A 88 13.08 13.16 6.95
CA SER A 88 14.30 12.77 6.25
C SER A 88 15.54 12.83 7.17
N ARG A 89 15.67 13.91 7.93
CA ARG A 89 16.78 14.07 8.88
C ARG A 89 16.72 13.04 10.00
N ALA A 90 15.54 12.87 10.61
CA ALA A 90 15.33 11.95 11.73
C ALA A 90 15.56 10.49 11.31
N THR A 91 15.07 10.10 10.13
CA THR A 91 15.32 8.76 9.57
C THR A 91 16.82 8.49 9.48
N GLY A 92 17.60 9.42 8.90
CA GLY A 92 19.04 9.23 8.79
C GLY A 92 19.77 9.10 10.15
N ILE A 93 19.26 9.76 11.19
CA ILE A 93 19.79 9.63 12.56
C ILE A 93 19.44 8.26 13.13
N VAL A 94 18.16 7.90 13.12
CA VAL A 94 17.64 6.66 13.72
C VAL A 94 18.25 5.41 13.06
N LEU A 95 18.36 5.38 11.72
CA LEU A 95 18.97 4.27 11.00
C LEU A 95 20.43 4.01 11.45
N ARG A 96 21.19 5.06 11.76
CA ARG A 96 22.56 4.93 12.26
C ARG A 96 22.63 4.56 13.74
N GLU A 97 21.88 5.24 14.60
CA GLU A 97 21.90 5.04 16.05
C GLU A 97 21.47 3.63 16.43
N HIS A 98 20.49 3.09 15.72
CA HIS A 98 20.01 1.72 15.92
C HIS A 98 20.73 0.68 15.07
N SER A 99 21.73 1.07 14.26
CA SER A 99 22.45 0.15 13.36
C SER A 99 21.49 -0.70 12.53
N VAL A 100 20.53 -0.04 11.86
CA VAL A 100 19.47 -0.73 11.10
C VAL A 100 20.06 -1.46 9.90
N ASP A 101 19.78 -2.75 9.79
CA ASP A 101 20.24 -3.62 8.71
C ASP A 101 19.32 -3.58 7.49
N VAL A 102 18.00 -3.39 7.68
CA VAL A 102 16.99 -3.34 6.61
C VAL A 102 15.89 -2.37 6.98
N LEU A 103 15.44 -1.57 6.00
CA LEU A 103 14.25 -0.74 6.09
C LEU A 103 13.10 -1.38 5.29
N VAL A 104 11.95 -1.59 5.91
CA VAL A 104 10.71 -2.06 5.27
C VAL A 104 9.76 -0.89 5.10
N VAL A 105 9.27 -0.68 3.88
CA VAL A 105 8.29 0.35 3.55
C VAL A 105 7.14 -0.23 2.73
N LEU A 106 5.94 0.34 2.91
CA LEU A 106 4.73 -0.11 2.23
C LEU A 106 4.12 0.99 1.37
N GLY A 107 3.82 0.65 0.12
CA GLY A 107 2.93 1.46 -0.72
C GLY A 107 3.60 2.67 -1.37
N ASP A 108 2.93 3.80 -1.28
CA ASP A 108 3.07 4.87 -2.27
C ASP A 108 2.79 6.27 -1.71
N ARG A 109 2.75 6.42 -0.41
CA ARG A 109 2.44 7.71 0.19
C ARG A 109 3.62 8.68 0.09
N TRP A 110 3.31 9.97 0.04
CA TRP A 110 4.26 11.06 -0.17
C TRP A 110 5.44 11.07 0.81
N GLU A 111 5.21 10.67 2.06
CA GLU A 111 6.26 10.64 3.11
C GLU A 111 7.40 9.68 2.77
N LEU A 112 7.16 8.65 1.94
CA LEU A 112 8.21 7.70 1.53
C LEU A 112 9.30 8.36 0.68
N LEU A 113 9.01 9.49 0.03
CA LEU A 113 10.02 10.31 -0.66
C LEU A 113 11.05 10.91 0.31
N TYR A 114 10.75 10.96 1.60
CA TYR A 114 11.62 11.48 2.65
C TYR A 114 12.20 10.39 3.56
N ILE A 115 11.56 9.25 3.64
CA ILE A 115 12.01 8.09 4.46
C ILE A 115 13.02 7.22 3.70
N VAL A 116 12.80 6.96 2.41
CA VAL A 116 13.61 6.03 1.61
C VAL A 116 14.98 6.61 1.22
N PRO A 117 15.13 7.85 0.74
CA PRO A 117 16.42 8.39 0.33
C PRO A 117 17.52 8.34 1.40
N PRO A 118 17.27 8.66 2.68
CA PRO A 118 18.28 8.50 3.73
C PRO A 118 18.81 7.07 3.87
N ALA A 119 17.94 6.05 3.75
CA ALA A 119 18.35 4.65 3.79
C ALA A 119 19.28 4.31 2.62
N VAL A 120 18.92 4.74 1.41
CA VAL A 120 19.74 4.55 0.20
C VAL A 120 21.12 5.20 0.35
N LEU A 121 21.19 6.45 0.86
CA LEU A 121 22.45 7.18 1.08
C LEU A 121 23.33 6.51 2.13
N LEU A 122 22.72 5.91 3.14
CA LEU A 122 23.43 5.17 4.20
C LEU A 122 23.78 3.74 3.78
N GLY A 123 23.32 3.28 2.62
CA GLY A 123 23.49 1.91 2.15
C GLY A 123 22.69 0.88 2.97
N VAL A 124 21.59 1.30 3.60
CA VAL A 124 20.65 0.39 4.27
C VAL A 124 19.71 -0.15 3.20
N PRO A 125 19.64 -1.47 2.99
CA PRO A 125 18.72 -2.08 2.02
C PRO A 125 17.29 -1.76 2.33
N VAL A 126 16.50 -1.50 1.27
CA VAL A 126 15.08 -1.18 1.36
C VAL A 126 14.26 -2.32 0.77
N VAL A 127 13.32 -2.85 1.55
CA VAL A 127 12.29 -3.81 1.11
C VAL A 127 10.99 -3.05 0.90
N HIS A 128 10.53 -3.00 -0.35
CA HIS A 128 9.32 -2.29 -0.74
C HIS A 128 8.15 -3.25 -0.93
N LEU A 129 7.10 -3.07 -0.16
CA LEU A 129 5.85 -3.83 -0.25
C LEU A 129 4.85 -3.08 -1.14
N HIS A 130 4.04 -3.79 -1.91
CA HIS A 130 3.03 -3.23 -2.82
C HIS A 130 3.58 -2.34 -3.96
N GLY A 131 4.84 -2.55 -4.38
CA GLY A 131 5.38 -1.95 -5.60
C GLY A 131 4.68 -2.50 -6.87
N GLY A 132 4.70 -1.72 -7.96
CA GLY A 132 4.18 -2.15 -9.27
C GLY A 132 2.66 -2.17 -9.43
N GLU A 133 1.89 -1.78 -8.43
CA GLU A 133 0.46 -1.56 -8.58
C GLU A 133 0.15 -0.31 -9.41
N VAL A 134 -1.10 -0.16 -9.85
CA VAL A 134 -1.58 0.98 -10.63
C VAL A 134 -2.63 1.73 -9.85
N THR A 135 -2.53 3.06 -9.81
CA THR A 135 -3.54 3.97 -9.31
C THR A 135 -3.57 5.19 -10.22
N GLU A 136 -4.20 5.05 -11.39
CA GLU A 136 -4.22 6.08 -12.41
C GLU A 136 -4.80 7.40 -11.87
N GLY A 137 -4.08 8.52 -12.14
CA GLY A 137 -4.54 9.86 -11.76
C GLY A 137 -4.20 10.30 -10.34
N ALA A 138 -3.54 9.48 -9.51
CA ALA A 138 -3.08 9.87 -8.18
C ALA A 138 -1.58 10.24 -8.17
N LEU A 139 -1.18 11.15 -7.26
CA LEU A 139 0.24 11.44 -6.99
C LEU A 139 0.98 10.18 -6.55
N ASP A 140 0.29 9.33 -5.81
CA ASP A 140 0.75 8.06 -5.25
C ASP A 140 1.39 7.15 -6.33
N GLU A 141 0.88 7.19 -7.57
CA GLU A 141 1.46 6.46 -8.71
C GLU A 141 2.93 6.81 -8.93
N ARG A 142 3.26 8.10 -8.91
CA ARG A 142 4.63 8.58 -9.12
C ARG A 142 5.53 8.22 -7.94
N VAL A 143 5.01 8.37 -6.73
CA VAL A 143 5.73 8.02 -5.49
C VAL A 143 6.05 6.53 -5.47
N ARG A 144 5.07 5.67 -5.77
CA ARG A 144 5.25 4.21 -5.84
C ARG A 144 6.39 3.81 -6.77
N HIS A 145 6.40 4.37 -7.98
CA HIS A 145 7.44 4.04 -8.95
C HIS A 145 8.81 4.57 -8.54
N ALA A 146 8.89 5.77 -7.94
CA ALA A 146 10.14 6.31 -7.41
C ALA A 146 10.69 5.44 -6.27
N VAL A 147 9.85 5.05 -5.31
CA VAL A 147 10.22 4.15 -4.20
C VAL A 147 10.65 2.79 -4.73
N THR A 148 9.93 2.21 -5.71
CA THR A 148 10.33 0.97 -6.38
C THR A 148 11.74 1.08 -6.97
N LYS A 149 12.08 2.19 -7.63
CA LYS A 149 13.43 2.39 -8.18
C LYS A 149 14.52 2.53 -7.12
N LEU A 150 14.19 3.07 -5.98
CA LEU A 150 15.13 3.23 -4.86
C LEU A 150 15.30 1.95 -4.03
N ALA A 151 14.27 1.09 -3.98
CA ALA A 151 14.28 -0.13 -3.17
C ALA A 151 15.17 -1.24 -3.72
N ASP A 152 15.64 -2.12 -2.85
CA ASP A 152 16.53 -3.24 -3.15
C ASP A 152 15.80 -4.56 -3.36
N GLN A 153 14.69 -4.78 -2.67
CA GLN A 153 13.84 -5.96 -2.78
C GLN A 153 12.38 -5.52 -2.93
N HIS A 154 11.63 -6.24 -3.74
CA HIS A 154 10.25 -5.91 -4.10
C HIS A 154 9.33 -7.05 -3.74
N CYS A 155 8.54 -6.88 -2.67
CA CYS A 155 7.50 -7.81 -2.27
C CYS A 155 6.17 -7.33 -2.87
N VAL A 156 5.86 -7.82 -4.06
CA VAL A 156 4.69 -7.39 -4.82
C VAL A 156 3.47 -8.27 -4.54
N ALA A 157 2.28 -7.68 -4.66
CA ALA A 157 1.05 -8.37 -4.31
C ALA A 157 0.55 -9.33 -5.41
N SER A 158 1.01 -9.16 -6.66
CA SER A 158 0.52 -9.96 -7.80
C SER A 158 1.57 -10.11 -8.90
N GLU A 159 1.36 -11.10 -9.81
CA GLU A 159 2.21 -11.27 -11.00
C GLU A 159 2.14 -10.06 -11.94
N ASP A 160 1.00 -9.40 -12.00
CA ASP A 160 0.79 -8.19 -12.79
C ASP A 160 1.66 -7.03 -12.27
N ALA A 161 1.71 -6.84 -10.95
CA ALA A 161 2.62 -5.91 -10.30
C ALA A 161 4.10 -6.30 -10.53
N ALA A 162 4.44 -7.59 -10.44
CA ALA A 162 5.79 -8.09 -10.74
C ALA A 162 6.22 -7.77 -12.18
N ALA A 163 5.32 -7.91 -13.14
CA ALA A 163 5.60 -7.59 -14.53
C ALA A 163 5.95 -6.10 -14.71
N ARG A 164 5.22 -5.19 -14.05
CA ARG A 164 5.52 -3.74 -14.09
C ARG A 164 6.84 -3.40 -13.40
N VAL A 165 7.15 -4.04 -12.27
CA VAL A 165 8.44 -3.84 -11.60
C VAL A 165 9.60 -4.29 -12.50
N ARG A 166 9.45 -5.39 -13.25
CA ARG A 166 10.42 -5.79 -14.28
C ARG A 166 10.56 -4.73 -15.40
N GLN A 167 9.45 -4.11 -15.82
CA GLN A 167 9.48 -3.03 -16.82
C GLN A 167 10.26 -1.80 -16.34
N LEU A 168 10.31 -1.55 -15.03
CA LEU A 168 11.14 -0.52 -14.43
C LEU A 168 12.64 -0.86 -14.42
N GLY A 169 13.05 -2.00 -14.98
CA GLY A 169 14.43 -2.45 -15.07
C GLY A 169 14.95 -3.11 -13.78
N GLU A 170 14.04 -3.58 -12.91
CA GLU A 170 14.43 -4.30 -11.71
C GLU A 170 14.82 -5.75 -12.01
N PRO A 171 15.90 -6.27 -11.38
CA PRO A 171 16.33 -7.65 -11.55
C PRO A 171 15.25 -8.65 -11.07
N ALA A 172 14.99 -9.70 -11.86
CA ALA A 172 13.97 -10.68 -11.54
C ALA A 172 14.19 -11.38 -10.19
N GLU A 173 15.45 -11.59 -9.81
CA GLU A 173 15.86 -12.19 -8.54
C GLU A 173 15.57 -11.32 -7.31
N ARG A 174 15.17 -10.06 -7.51
CA ARG A 174 14.78 -9.10 -6.46
C ARG A 174 13.28 -8.87 -6.40
N ILE A 175 12.51 -9.56 -7.25
CA ILE A 175 11.05 -9.40 -7.35
C ILE A 175 10.39 -10.67 -6.84
N HIS A 176 9.63 -10.53 -5.76
CA HIS A 176 8.98 -11.63 -5.06
C HIS A 176 7.47 -11.42 -5.04
N VAL A 177 6.71 -12.33 -5.64
CA VAL A 177 5.25 -12.31 -5.54
C VAL A 177 4.85 -12.92 -4.20
N THR A 178 4.68 -12.06 -3.21
CA THR A 178 4.33 -12.49 -1.84
C THR A 178 2.83 -12.55 -1.59
N GLY A 179 2.05 -11.82 -2.39
CA GLY A 179 0.67 -11.50 -2.06
C GLY A 179 0.58 -10.23 -1.18
N ALA A 180 -0.65 -9.75 -0.97
CA ALA A 180 -0.93 -8.60 -0.12
C ALA A 180 -0.95 -9.01 1.36
N PRO A 181 -0.07 -8.48 2.23
CA PRO A 181 0.03 -8.93 3.62
C PRO A 181 -1.22 -8.64 4.45
N GLY A 182 -2.00 -7.62 4.11
CA GLY A 182 -3.29 -7.36 4.76
C GLY A 182 -4.27 -8.53 4.70
N LEU A 183 -4.14 -9.41 3.70
CA LEU A 183 -5.00 -10.58 3.52
C LEU A 183 -4.74 -11.68 4.57
N ASP A 184 -3.57 -11.72 5.19
CA ASP A 184 -3.23 -12.74 6.18
C ASP A 184 -4.19 -12.73 7.38
N ARG A 185 -4.61 -11.53 7.81
CA ARG A 185 -5.60 -11.38 8.88
C ARG A 185 -7.03 -11.69 8.42
N LEU A 186 -7.32 -11.36 7.17
CA LEU A 186 -8.64 -11.59 6.57
C LEU A 186 -8.89 -13.08 6.35
N ALA A 187 -7.92 -13.84 5.87
CA ALA A 187 -8.04 -15.27 5.65
C ALA A 187 -8.45 -16.05 6.94
N ALA A 188 -8.05 -15.53 8.10
CA ALA A 188 -8.42 -16.10 9.39
C ALA A 188 -9.74 -15.54 9.98
N ALA A 189 -10.30 -14.48 9.38
CA ALA A 189 -11.48 -13.83 9.91
C ALA A 189 -12.72 -14.74 9.85
N ARG A 190 -13.56 -14.64 10.88
CA ARG A 190 -14.88 -15.32 10.94
C ARG A 190 -15.95 -14.26 11.11
N PRO A 191 -17.12 -14.43 10.49
CA PRO A 191 -18.24 -13.53 10.67
C PRO A 191 -18.59 -13.31 12.15
N LEU A 192 -19.01 -12.11 12.49
CA LEU A 192 -19.61 -11.82 13.78
C LEU A 192 -21.00 -12.45 13.86
N PRO A 193 -21.39 -13.04 15.00
CA PRO A 193 -22.80 -13.30 15.30
C PRO A 193 -23.60 -12.01 15.21
N ASP A 194 -24.86 -12.08 14.76
CA ASP A 194 -25.70 -10.89 14.57
C ASP A 194 -25.89 -10.07 15.86
N GLU A 195 -25.84 -10.72 17.05
CA GLU A 195 -25.90 -10.03 18.34
C GLU A 195 -24.65 -9.20 18.63
N GLU A 196 -23.43 -9.75 18.36
CA GLU A 196 -22.19 -9.02 18.51
C GLU A 196 -22.10 -7.87 17.49
N LEU A 197 -22.52 -8.13 16.26
CA LEU A 197 -22.57 -7.10 15.22
C LEU A 197 -23.54 -5.98 15.59
N ALA A 198 -24.74 -6.30 16.10
CA ALA A 198 -25.70 -5.35 16.58
C ALA A 198 -25.16 -4.49 17.74
N ALA A 199 -24.42 -5.10 18.67
CA ALA A 199 -23.76 -4.36 19.76
C ALA A 199 -22.70 -3.40 19.23
N LEU A 200 -21.91 -3.82 18.23
CA LEU A 200 -20.85 -3.01 17.61
C LEU A 200 -21.42 -1.80 16.86
N VAL A 201 -22.51 -1.98 16.12
CA VAL A 201 -23.12 -0.90 15.31
C VAL A 201 -24.24 -0.12 16.04
N GLY A 202 -24.55 -0.52 17.28
CA GLY A 202 -25.49 0.17 18.16
C GLY A 202 -26.98 -0.09 17.85
N ALA A 203 -27.30 -1.12 17.03
CA ALA A 203 -28.70 -1.47 16.71
C ALA A 203 -28.81 -2.84 16.03
N PRO A 204 -30.02 -3.46 16.04
CA PRO A 204 -30.28 -4.68 15.30
C PRO A 204 -29.90 -4.59 13.82
N VAL A 205 -29.41 -5.70 13.29
CA VAL A 205 -28.99 -5.80 11.87
C VAL A 205 -30.05 -6.54 11.08
N GLU A 206 -30.51 -5.90 10.00
CA GLU A 206 -31.40 -6.49 9.02
C GLU A 206 -30.63 -6.82 7.74
N ARG A 207 -30.87 -8.02 7.18
CA ARG A 207 -30.21 -8.47 5.95
C ARG A 207 -30.98 -8.01 4.70
N PRO A 208 -30.30 -7.76 3.54
CA PRO A 208 -28.84 -7.84 3.35
C PRO A 208 -28.11 -6.73 4.10
N LEU A 209 -26.90 -7.05 4.61
CA LEU A 209 -25.99 -6.11 5.25
C LEU A 209 -24.99 -5.57 4.23
N ALA A 210 -24.96 -4.26 4.04
CA ALA A 210 -23.90 -3.59 3.26
C ALA A 210 -22.83 -2.99 4.17
N LEU A 211 -21.56 -3.25 3.87
CA LEU A 211 -20.42 -2.47 4.38
C LEU A 211 -20.10 -1.38 3.38
N PHE A 212 -20.31 -0.12 3.78
CA PHE A 212 -20.18 1.05 2.92
C PHE A 212 -18.94 1.86 3.29
N THR A 213 -18.08 2.17 2.31
CA THR A 213 -16.94 3.06 2.50
C THR A 213 -16.71 3.90 1.24
N TYR A 214 -16.85 5.21 1.38
CA TYR A 214 -16.67 6.15 0.28
C TYR A 214 -15.59 7.18 0.63
N HIS A 215 -14.59 7.35 -0.23
CA HIS A 215 -13.48 8.28 -0.08
C HIS A 215 -13.51 9.35 -1.17
N PRO A 216 -12.94 10.55 -0.94
CA PRO A 216 -12.76 11.53 -2.00
C PRO A 216 -11.89 10.96 -3.13
N PRO A 217 -12.29 11.09 -4.42
CA PRO A 217 -11.42 10.79 -5.54
C PRO A 217 -10.41 11.91 -5.73
N THR A 218 -9.14 11.67 -5.42
CA THR A 218 -8.06 12.68 -5.46
C THR A 218 -7.75 13.21 -6.87
N ALA A 219 -8.17 12.49 -7.91
CA ALA A 219 -8.01 12.91 -9.31
C ALA A 219 -8.98 14.01 -9.76
N HIS A 220 -10.03 14.29 -9.00
CA HIS A 220 -11.10 15.22 -9.35
C HIS A 220 -11.43 16.16 -8.18
N PRO A 221 -10.59 17.20 -7.93
CA PRO A 221 -10.75 18.07 -6.77
C PRO A 221 -12.07 18.86 -6.74
N ASP A 222 -12.65 19.12 -7.91
CA ASP A 222 -13.91 19.87 -8.05
C ASP A 222 -15.17 18.96 -8.11
N ALA A 223 -15.02 17.67 -7.83
CA ALA A 223 -16.12 16.73 -7.90
C ALA A 223 -17.13 16.97 -6.76
N PRO A 224 -18.44 16.80 -6.98
CA PRO A 224 -19.47 16.94 -5.95
C PRO A 224 -19.50 15.70 -5.03
N VAL A 225 -18.40 15.46 -4.31
CA VAL A 225 -18.14 14.21 -3.56
C VAL A 225 -19.18 13.92 -2.47
N GLY A 226 -19.71 14.96 -1.83
CA GLY A 226 -20.79 14.83 -0.85
C GLY A 226 -22.10 14.33 -1.50
N GLU A 227 -22.45 14.85 -2.69
CA GLU A 227 -23.61 14.39 -3.43
C GLU A 227 -23.45 12.95 -3.91
N TRP A 228 -22.29 12.59 -4.44
CA TRP A 228 -22.01 11.22 -4.88
C TRP A 228 -22.09 10.21 -3.72
N ALA A 229 -21.49 10.54 -2.58
CA ALA A 229 -21.57 9.71 -1.39
C ALA A 229 -23.03 9.57 -0.87
N ARG A 230 -23.80 10.66 -0.90
CA ARG A 230 -25.23 10.66 -0.54
C ARG A 230 -26.03 9.73 -1.46
N GLU A 231 -25.87 9.86 -2.76
CA GLU A 231 -26.56 9.02 -3.75
C GLU A 231 -26.20 7.55 -3.63
N ALA A 232 -24.92 7.25 -3.42
CA ALA A 232 -24.43 5.88 -3.19
C ALA A 232 -25.03 5.28 -1.90
N ALA A 233 -25.08 6.05 -0.80
CA ALA A 233 -25.67 5.60 0.45
C ALA A 233 -27.18 5.35 0.32
N LEU A 234 -27.92 6.22 -0.39
CA LEU A 234 -29.34 6.03 -0.67
C LEU A 234 -29.59 4.82 -1.57
N ALA A 235 -28.72 4.54 -2.53
CA ALA A 235 -28.77 3.32 -3.35
C ALA A 235 -28.58 2.05 -2.49
N ALA A 236 -27.63 2.08 -1.55
CA ALA A 236 -27.40 0.99 -0.61
C ALA A 236 -28.65 0.76 0.28
N LEU A 237 -29.25 1.82 0.81
CA LEU A 237 -30.47 1.76 1.62
C LEU A 237 -31.70 1.26 0.85
N ALA A 238 -31.76 1.48 -0.47
CA ALA A 238 -32.82 0.98 -1.31
C ALA A 238 -32.75 -0.52 -1.58
N THR A 239 -31.57 -1.13 -1.37
CA THR A 239 -31.31 -2.54 -1.70
C THR A 239 -30.94 -3.40 -0.49
N CYS A 240 -30.50 -2.80 0.61
CA CYS A 240 -30.06 -3.48 1.81
C CYS A 240 -30.94 -3.13 3.03
N GLY A 241 -31.03 -4.07 3.96
CA GLY A 241 -31.73 -3.90 5.24
C GLY A 241 -30.94 -3.02 6.20
N THR A 242 -29.62 -3.21 6.26
CA THR A 242 -28.71 -2.40 7.08
C THR A 242 -27.51 -1.95 6.25
N VAL A 243 -27.08 -0.71 6.43
CA VAL A 243 -25.86 -0.15 5.84
C VAL A 243 -24.94 0.32 6.96
N VAL A 244 -23.80 -0.33 7.11
CA VAL A 244 -22.73 0.11 8.04
C VAL A 244 -21.75 0.95 7.23
N ALA A 245 -21.76 2.25 7.47
CA ALA A 245 -20.91 3.21 6.77
C ALA A 245 -19.73 3.62 7.66
N THR A 246 -18.50 3.51 7.14
CA THR A 246 -17.31 4.01 7.82
C THR A 246 -16.98 5.43 7.39
N HIS A 247 -16.34 6.21 8.27
CA HIS A 247 -15.87 7.53 7.91
C HIS A 247 -14.86 7.46 6.76
N PRO A 248 -14.85 8.46 5.84
CA PRO A 248 -13.84 8.58 4.80
C PRO A 248 -12.43 8.80 5.38
N GLY A 249 -11.41 8.61 4.55
CA GLY A 249 -10.02 8.95 4.87
C GLY A 249 -9.80 10.44 5.11
N MET A 250 -8.56 10.82 5.40
CA MET A 250 -8.16 12.22 5.70
C MET A 250 -7.82 13.02 4.43
N ASP A 251 -8.38 12.64 3.28
CA ASP A 251 -8.17 13.33 2.01
C ASP A 251 -9.11 14.54 1.89
N ASP A 252 -8.77 15.48 1.01
CA ASP A 252 -9.58 16.66 0.72
C ASP A 252 -10.96 16.25 0.20
N GLY A 253 -12.03 16.95 0.62
CA GLY A 253 -13.44 16.55 0.38
C GLY A 253 -14.03 15.60 1.43
N ARG A 254 -13.25 15.17 2.43
CA ARG A 254 -13.70 14.31 3.52
C ARG A 254 -14.92 14.87 4.26
N ASP A 255 -14.86 16.16 4.61
CA ASP A 255 -15.89 16.79 5.45
C ASP A 255 -17.23 16.90 4.71
N GLU A 256 -17.23 17.09 3.40
CA GLU A 256 -18.42 17.08 2.57
C GLU A 256 -19.10 15.70 2.56
N ILE A 257 -18.30 14.64 2.40
CA ILE A 257 -18.79 13.25 2.45
C ILE A 257 -19.38 12.95 3.82
N LEU A 258 -18.65 13.29 4.89
CA LEU A 258 -19.09 13.04 6.26
C LEU A 258 -20.37 13.79 6.60
N ALA A 259 -20.49 15.06 6.19
CA ALA A 259 -21.71 15.86 6.36
C ALA A 259 -22.89 15.23 5.62
N ALA A 260 -22.69 14.78 4.37
CA ALA A 260 -23.71 14.14 3.56
C ALA A 260 -24.20 12.81 4.18
N LEU A 261 -23.27 11.94 4.62
CA LEU A 261 -23.61 10.67 5.27
C LEU A 261 -24.30 10.88 6.62
N THR A 262 -23.87 11.89 7.40
CA THR A 262 -24.49 12.25 8.68
C THR A 262 -25.93 12.71 8.46
N ALA A 263 -26.17 13.52 7.44
CA ALA A 263 -27.52 13.96 7.09
C ALA A 263 -28.44 12.80 6.67
N VAL A 264 -27.93 11.83 5.91
CA VAL A 264 -28.67 10.61 5.56
C VAL A 264 -28.96 9.79 6.80
N ALA A 265 -27.98 9.56 7.68
CA ALA A 265 -28.15 8.77 8.90
C ALA A 265 -29.16 9.37 9.88
N ALA A 266 -29.28 10.69 9.92
CA ALA A 266 -30.28 11.39 10.75
C ALA A 266 -31.73 11.09 10.31
N GLY A 267 -31.98 10.83 9.01
CA GLY A 267 -33.28 10.50 8.46
C GLY A 267 -33.54 9.01 8.27
N GLU A 268 -32.49 8.21 8.18
CA GLU A 268 -32.54 6.78 7.85
C GLU A 268 -31.81 5.93 8.89
N PRO A 269 -32.49 5.46 9.93
CA PRO A 269 -31.86 4.73 11.02
C PRO A 269 -31.21 3.40 10.59
N ARG A 270 -31.45 2.88 9.39
CA ARG A 270 -30.77 1.72 8.83
C ARG A 270 -29.35 2.03 8.36
N LEU A 271 -28.97 3.30 8.18
CA LEU A 271 -27.60 3.73 7.96
C LEU A 271 -26.92 3.93 9.32
N ARG A 272 -25.91 3.09 9.60
CA ARG A 272 -25.08 3.16 10.81
C ARG A 272 -23.73 3.77 10.46
N LEU A 273 -23.52 5.02 10.86
CA LEU A 273 -22.27 5.72 10.63
C LEU A 273 -21.33 5.44 11.80
N VAL A 274 -20.18 4.82 11.52
CA VAL A 274 -19.15 4.48 12.50
C VAL A 274 -17.82 5.14 12.12
N ALA A 275 -17.10 5.68 13.09
CA ALA A 275 -15.85 6.38 12.82
C ALA A 275 -14.80 5.45 12.21
N ALA A 276 -14.64 4.27 12.80
CA ALA A 276 -13.79 3.20 12.30
C ALA A 276 -14.17 1.88 12.97
N LEU A 277 -13.98 0.77 12.28
CA LEU A 277 -14.23 -0.57 12.82
C LEU A 277 -12.98 -1.19 13.48
N GLY A 278 -11.82 -0.57 13.29
CA GLY A 278 -10.58 -0.98 13.93
C GLY A 278 -10.28 -2.47 13.75
N ARG A 279 -10.07 -3.16 14.86
CA ARG A 279 -9.75 -4.61 14.90
C ARG A 279 -10.89 -5.49 14.43
N ASP A 280 -12.12 -5.04 14.53
CA ASP A 280 -13.31 -5.79 14.12
C ASP A 280 -13.60 -5.69 12.62
N TYR A 281 -12.89 -4.81 11.90
CA TYR A 281 -13.08 -4.62 10.47
C TYR A 281 -13.07 -5.94 9.66
N PRO A 282 -12.10 -6.87 9.83
CA PRO A 282 -12.10 -8.14 9.10
C PRO A 282 -13.35 -8.99 9.38
N ARG A 283 -13.82 -9.00 10.63
CA ARG A 283 -15.00 -9.76 11.05
C ARG A 283 -16.29 -9.13 10.53
N VAL A 284 -16.40 -7.79 10.54
CA VAL A 284 -17.54 -7.07 9.96
C VAL A 284 -17.58 -7.26 8.45
N LEU A 285 -16.42 -7.19 7.76
CA LEU A 285 -16.33 -7.48 6.34
C LEU A 285 -16.78 -8.91 6.03
N ALA A 286 -16.34 -9.90 6.82
CA ALA A 286 -16.79 -11.29 6.70
C ALA A 286 -18.29 -11.48 6.96
N SER A 287 -18.92 -10.56 7.71
CA SER A 287 -20.36 -10.58 8.02
C SER A 287 -21.20 -9.90 6.96
N ALA A 288 -20.61 -9.10 6.06
CA ALA A 288 -21.34 -8.33 5.06
C ALA A 288 -21.87 -9.24 3.93
N ASP A 289 -23.06 -8.93 3.44
CA ASP A 289 -23.62 -9.57 2.24
C ASP A 289 -23.09 -8.90 0.96
N VAL A 290 -22.63 -7.63 1.08
CA VAL A 290 -22.01 -6.87 0.00
C VAL A 290 -21.12 -5.77 0.57
N VAL A 291 -19.97 -5.51 -0.07
CA VAL A 291 -19.17 -4.29 0.11
C VAL A 291 -19.56 -3.30 -0.96
N VAL A 292 -19.75 -2.03 -0.61
CA VAL A 292 -20.11 -0.99 -1.57
C VAL A 292 -19.37 0.31 -1.30
N GLY A 293 -18.90 0.95 -2.36
CA GLY A 293 -18.19 2.22 -2.30
C GLY A 293 -16.98 2.24 -3.24
N ASN A 294 -16.02 3.12 -2.94
CA ASN A 294 -14.82 3.29 -3.76
C ASN A 294 -13.54 3.01 -2.96
N SER A 295 -13.64 2.26 -1.86
CA SER A 295 -12.50 1.84 -1.07
C SER A 295 -11.71 0.72 -1.77
N SER A 296 -10.38 0.72 -1.61
CA SER A 296 -9.52 -0.38 -2.07
C SER A 296 -9.88 -1.73 -1.43
N SER A 297 -10.51 -1.73 -0.28
CA SER A 297 -10.98 -2.93 0.40
C SER A 297 -11.96 -3.76 -0.44
N GLY A 298 -12.87 -3.11 -1.18
CA GLY A 298 -13.80 -3.79 -2.09
C GLY A 298 -13.09 -4.56 -3.21
N VAL A 299 -11.94 -4.09 -3.69
CA VAL A 299 -11.20 -4.70 -4.80
C VAL A 299 -10.07 -5.62 -4.36
N ILE A 300 -9.47 -5.37 -3.18
CA ILE A 300 -8.33 -6.15 -2.67
C ILE A 300 -8.78 -7.23 -1.67
N GLU A 301 -9.67 -6.88 -0.75
CA GLU A 301 -9.93 -7.67 0.46
C GLU A 301 -11.18 -8.55 0.35
N ALA A 302 -12.26 -8.02 -0.24
CA ALA A 302 -13.57 -8.68 -0.27
C ALA A 302 -13.52 -10.08 -0.92
N ALA A 303 -12.68 -10.29 -1.95
CA ALA A 303 -12.51 -11.57 -2.61
C ALA A 303 -11.97 -12.68 -1.67
N THR A 304 -11.11 -12.34 -0.69
CA THR A 304 -10.57 -13.30 0.29
C THR A 304 -11.67 -13.88 1.18
N LEU A 305 -12.72 -13.11 1.43
CA LEU A 305 -13.85 -13.50 2.26
C LEU A 305 -15.06 -13.93 1.42
N HIS A 306 -14.87 -14.04 0.11
CA HIS A 306 -15.93 -14.41 -0.84
C HIS A 306 -17.15 -13.48 -0.82
N VAL A 307 -16.96 -12.23 -0.41
CA VAL A 307 -18.00 -11.22 -0.33
C VAL A 307 -18.11 -10.49 -1.67
N PRO A 308 -19.31 -10.37 -2.27
CA PRO A 308 -19.52 -9.53 -3.44
C PRO A 308 -19.16 -8.07 -3.15
N ALA A 309 -18.63 -7.36 -4.14
CA ALA A 309 -18.31 -5.95 -4.00
C ALA A 309 -18.89 -5.11 -5.15
N VAL A 310 -19.30 -3.89 -4.85
CA VAL A 310 -19.67 -2.86 -5.82
C VAL A 310 -18.65 -1.74 -5.72
N ASP A 311 -17.81 -1.60 -6.75
CA ASP A 311 -16.79 -0.55 -6.89
C ASP A 311 -17.40 0.64 -7.63
N ILE A 312 -17.44 1.81 -7.00
CA ILE A 312 -18.11 3.00 -7.53
C ILE A 312 -17.09 3.99 -8.08
N GLY A 313 -17.35 4.48 -9.30
CA GLY A 313 -16.57 5.54 -9.93
C GLY A 313 -15.15 5.11 -10.33
N GLU A 314 -14.28 6.10 -10.54
CA GLU A 314 -12.99 5.90 -11.17
C GLU A 314 -11.82 5.75 -10.17
N ARG A 315 -12.07 5.87 -8.85
CA ARG A 315 -11.00 5.90 -7.84
C ARG A 315 -10.13 4.64 -7.84
N GLN A 316 -10.71 3.48 -8.14
CA GLN A 316 -10.01 2.20 -8.22
C GLN A 316 -9.67 1.79 -9.66
N ARG A 317 -9.74 2.73 -10.61
CA ARG A 317 -9.45 2.46 -12.02
C ARG A 317 -8.01 1.96 -12.19
N GLY A 318 -7.85 0.98 -13.07
CA GLY A 318 -6.56 0.33 -13.34
C GLY A 318 -6.13 -0.72 -12.31
N ARG A 319 -6.74 -0.77 -11.12
CA ARG A 319 -6.41 -1.80 -10.14
C ARG A 319 -6.92 -3.17 -10.57
N LEU A 320 -6.08 -4.17 -10.31
CA LEU A 320 -6.44 -5.57 -10.41
C LEU A 320 -7.59 -5.87 -9.45
N ARG A 321 -8.57 -6.65 -9.88
CA ARG A 321 -9.77 -6.97 -9.09
C ARG A 321 -10.19 -8.41 -9.29
N GLY A 322 -10.81 -8.97 -8.27
CA GLY A 322 -11.43 -10.28 -8.36
C GLY A 322 -12.75 -10.26 -9.14
N ASP A 323 -13.17 -11.40 -9.63
CA ASP A 323 -14.44 -11.55 -10.37
C ASP A 323 -15.68 -11.40 -9.47
N ASN A 324 -15.51 -11.16 -8.17
CA ASN A 324 -16.57 -10.80 -7.22
C ASN A 324 -16.98 -9.31 -7.28
N VAL A 325 -16.28 -8.49 -8.08
CA VAL A 325 -16.46 -7.03 -8.13
C VAL A 325 -17.36 -6.63 -9.30
N VAL A 326 -18.43 -5.90 -9.02
CA VAL A 326 -19.29 -5.24 -10.01
C VAL A 326 -18.91 -3.77 -10.03
N HIS A 327 -18.54 -3.22 -11.18
CA HIS A 327 -18.28 -1.79 -11.32
C HIS A 327 -19.57 -1.01 -11.55
N ALA A 328 -19.69 0.17 -10.92
CA ALA A 328 -20.77 1.13 -11.12
C ALA A 328 -20.21 2.53 -11.39
N ALA A 329 -20.81 3.24 -12.33
CA ALA A 329 -20.59 4.68 -12.44
C ALA A 329 -21.16 5.40 -11.20
N GLU A 330 -20.75 6.65 -10.98
CA GLU A 330 -21.35 7.51 -9.98
C GLU A 330 -22.87 7.71 -10.27
N GLY A 331 -23.62 7.93 -9.19
CA GLY A 331 -25.06 8.19 -9.26
C GLY A 331 -25.90 7.00 -8.80
N ARG A 332 -27.02 7.37 -8.16
CA ARG A 332 -27.91 6.43 -7.46
C ARG A 332 -28.38 5.25 -8.31
N ALA A 333 -28.86 5.51 -9.53
CA ALA A 333 -29.44 4.47 -10.39
C ALA A 333 -28.40 3.43 -10.82
N ALA A 334 -27.15 3.84 -11.13
CA ALA A 334 -26.07 2.95 -11.50
C ALA A 334 -25.67 2.05 -10.32
N VAL A 335 -25.53 2.64 -9.13
CA VAL A 335 -25.19 1.93 -7.90
C VAL A 335 -26.28 0.94 -7.49
N GLU A 336 -27.56 1.31 -7.55
CA GLU A 336 -28.69 0.40 -7.28
C GLU A 336 -28.70 -0.80 -8.25
N SER A 337 -28.44 -0.57 -9.53
CA SER A 337 -28.36 -1.63 -10.53
C SER A 337 -27.23 -2.62 -10.24
N ALA A 338 -26.02 -2.09 -9.89
CA ALA A 338 -24.87 -2.90 -9.53
C ALA A 338 -25.12 -3.69 -8.23
N LEU A 339 -25.74 -3.08 -7.21
CA LEU A 339 -26.09 -3.76 -5.96
C LEU A 339 -27.09 -4.89 -6.18
N ARG A 340 -28.12 -4.69 -7.01
CA ARG A 340 -29.05 -5.78 -7.37
C ARG A 340 -28.34 -6.94 -8.06
N THR A 341 -27.32 -6.64 -8.89
CA THR A 341 -26.48 -7.66 -9.52
C THR A 341 -25.66 -8.39 -8.48
N ALA A 342 -24.93 -7.65 -7.63
CA ALA A 342 -24.04 -8.22 -6.60
C ALA A 342 -24.79 -9.07 -5.57
N LEU A 343 -26.01 -8.69 -5.22
CA LEU A 343 -26.86 -9.41 -4.25
C LEU A 343 -27.66 -10.55 -4.87
N ALA A 344 -27.68 -10.68 -6.20
CA ALA A 344 -28.41 -11.77 -6.86
C ALA A 344 -27.81 -13.14 -6.46
N PRO A 345 -28.65 -14.18 -6.24
CA PRO A 345 -28.16 -15.51 -5.81
C PRO A 345 -27.07 -16.07 -6.68
N ARG A 346 -27.21 -15.95 -8.01
CA ARG A 346 -26.18 -16.42 -8.97
C ARG A 346 -24.84 -15.71 -8.81
N TRP A 347 -24.84 -14.39 -8.52
CA TRP A 347 -23.60 -13.64 -8.32
C TRP A 347 -22.94 -13.97 -6.99
N ARG A 348 -23.72 -14.17 -5.95
CA ARG A 348 -23.23 -14.60 -4.62
C ARG A 348 -22.61 -16.00 -4.71
N GLU A 349 -23.22 -16.92 -5.43
CA GLU A 349 -22.66 -18.25 -5.71
C GLU A 349 -21.34 -18.15 -6.50
N HIS A 350 -21.30 -17.29 -7.53
CA HIS A 350 -20.07 -17.03 -8.27
C HIS A 350 -18.97 -16.47 -7.34
N SER A 351 -19.28 -15.46 -6.53
CA SER A 351 -18.35 -14.84 -5.60
C SER A 351 -17.78 -15.83 -4.56
N ALA A 352 -18.53 -16.84 -4.17
CA ALA A 352 -18.10 -17.88 -3.24
C ALA A 352 -16.93 -18.73 -3.78
N HIS A 353 -16.66 -18.72 -5.08
CA HIS A 353 -15.61 -19.49 -5.75
C HIS A 353 -14.51 -18.62 -6.36
N VAL A 354 -14.54 -17.31 -6.16
CA VAL A 354 -13.53 -16.39 -6.69
C VAL A 354 -12.19 -16.58 -5.98
N THR A 355 -11.13 -16.64 -6.76
CA THR A 355 -9.76 -16.56 -6.24
C THR A 355 -9.31 -15.12 -6.18
N ASN A 356 -8.77 -14.68 -5.05
CA ASN A 356 -8.26 -13.33 -4.90
C ASN A 356 -6.96 -13.15 -5.69
N PRO A 357 -6.89 -12.23 -6.66
CA PRO A 357 -5.68 -12.01 -7.46
C PRO A 357 -4.51 -11.42 -6.65
N TYR A 358 -4.77 -10.92 -5.45
CA TYR A 358 -3.76 -10.39 -4.52
C TYR A 358 -3.20 -11.45 -3.57
N GLY A 359 -3.59 -12.71 -3.72
CA GLY A 359 -3.09 -13.84 -2.93
C GLY A 359 -4.12 -14.43 -1.96
N THR A 360 -3.68 -15.46 -1.24
CA THR A 360 -4.54 -16.30 -0.38
C THR A 360 -4.24 -16.16 1.12
N GLY A 361 -3.37 -15.21 1.51
CA GLY A 361 -2.78 -15.12 2.84
C GLY A 361 -1.34 -15.66 2.87
N GLU A 362 -0.70 -15.69 4.03
CA GLU A 362 0.70 -16.13 4.25
C GLU A 362 1.77 -15.19 3.65
N ALA A 363 1.40 -13.97 3.27
CA ALA A 363 2.34 -13.00 2.71
C ALA A 363 3.40 -12.56 3.74
N SER A 364 3.01 -12.37 5.00
CA SER A 364 3.91 -11.91 6.07
C SER A 364 5.04 -12.89 6.36
N ALA A 365 4.79 -14.21 6.30
CA ALA A 365 5.82 -15.22 6.46
C ALA A 365 6.86 -15.15 5.33
N ARG A 366 6.40 -15.03 4.08
CA ARG A 366 7.28 -14.89 2.91
C ARG A 366 8.07 -13.58 2.96
N ILE A 367 7.45 -12.48 3.38
CA ILE A 367 8.10 -11.17 3.54
C ILE A 367 9.19 -11.26 4.62
N LEU A 368 8.94 -11.91 5.75
CA LEU A 368 9.93 -12.12 6.80
C LEU A 368 11.19 -12.82 6.27
N ASP A 369 11.03 -13.88 5.47
CA ASP A 369 12.17 -14.60 4.88
C ASP A 369 12.95 -13.72 3.89
N ILE A 370 12.26 -12.89 3.11
CA ILE A 370 12.90 -11.94 2.19
C ILE A 370 13.67 -10.86 2.97
N VAL A 371 13.08 -10.32 4.04
CA VAL A 371 13.72 -9.31 4.91
C VAL A 371 15.01 -9.86 5.53
N ARG A 372 15.01 -11.11 6.00
CA ARG A 372 16.21 -11.78 6.54
C ARG A 372 17.36 -11.86 5.52
N THR A 373 17.03 -12.11 4.26
CA THR A 373 18.02 -12.23 3.20
C THR A 373 18.42 -10.88 2.59
N ALA A 374 17.61 -9.85 2.73
CA ALA A 374 17.85 -8.52 2.16
C ALA A 374 19.14 -7.88 2.70
N ALA A 375 19.44 -8.06 3.99
CA ALA A 375 20.67 -7.57 4.63
C ALA A 375 21.95 -8.15 4.01
N LEU A 376 21.85 -9.34 3.40
CA LEU A 376 22.98 -10.06 2.77
C LEU A 376 23.08 -9.79 1.26
N ALA A 377 22.10 -9.13 0.66
CA ALA A 377 22.06 -8.88 -0.77
C ALA A 377 23.15 -7.89 -1.21
N PRO A 378 23.71 -8.03 -2.43
CA PRO A 378 24.65 -7.05 -2.97
C PRO A 378 24.02 -5.66 -2.99
N ARG A 379 24.74 -4.65 -2.50
CA ARG A 379 24.25 -3.25 -2.45
C ARG A 379 24.14 -2.60 -3.83
N VAL A 380 24.89 -3.10 -4.82
CA VAL A 380 24.81 -2.63 -6.20
C VAL A 380 23.61 -3.27 -6.88
N LYS A 381 22.69 -2.43 -7.33
CA LYS A 381 21.50 -2.84 -8.08
C LYS A 381 21.69 -2.48 -9.56
N PRO A 382 21.94 -3.45 -10.47
CA PRO A 382 22.04 -3.19 -11.89
C PRO A 382 20.66 -2.91 -12.49
N PHE A 383 20.62 -2.00 -13.46
CA PHE A 383 19.45 -1.86 -14.32
C PHE A 383 19.39 -3.04 -15.30
N ARG A 384 18.23 -3.62 -15.50
CA ARG A 384 17.98 -4.71 -16.45
C ARG A 384 17.15 -4.22 -17.62
N ASP A 385 17.77 -4.15 -18.81
CA ASP A 385 17.04 -3.86 -20.04
C ASP A 385 16.07 -5.00 -20.38
N LEU A 386 14.85 -4.67 -20.73
CA LEU A 386 13.96 -5.62 -21.38
C LEU A 386 14.48 -5.83 -22.80
N ARG A 387 14.98 -7.02 -23.08
CA ARG A 387 15.41 -7.39 -24.45
C ARG A 387 14.21 -7.26 -25.38
N SER A 388 14.26 -6.32 -26.33
CA SER A 388 13.29 -6.30 -27.41
C SER A 388 13.47 -7.60 -28.22
N SER A 389 12.39 -8.24 -28.60
CA SER A 389 12.42 -9.44 -29.45
C SER A 389 13.06 -9.19 -30.86
N ARG A 390 13.44 -7.95 -31.15
CA ARG A 390 14.14 -7.52 -32.38
C ARG A 390 15.67 -7.59 -32.32
N ALA A 391 16.28 -7.83 -31.16
CA ALA A 391 17.75 -7.83 -31.01
C ALA A 391 18.43 -9.20 -31.30
N ALA A 392 17.68 -10.20 -31.81
CA ALA A 392 18.24 -11.52 -32.13
C ALA A 392 18.90 -11.62 -33.54
N THR A 393 19.03 -10.52 -34.29
CA THR A 393 19.59 -10.54 -35.65
C THR A 393 20.65 -9.47 -35.93
N ALA A 394 21.42 -9.04 -34.96
CA ALA A 394 22.65 -8.28 -35.24
C ALA A 394 23.83 -9.26 -35.23
N PRO A 395 24.53 -9.47 -36.36
CA PRO A 395 25.76 -10.24 -36.35
C PRO A 395 26.81 -9.53 -35.50
N ALA A 396 27.52 -10.29 -34.68
CA ALA A 396 28.65 -9.79 -33.91
C ALA A 396 29.68 -9.12 -34.85
N MET A 397 29.97 -7.85 -34.64
CA MET A 397 31.08 -7.18 -35.32
C MET A 397 32.39 -7.86 -34.90
N PRO A 398 33.27 -8.18 -35.83
CA PRO A 398 34.57 -8.79 -35.46
C PRO A 398 35.40 -7.74 -34.71
N VAL A 399 35.92 -8.18 -33.58
CA VAL A 399 36.93 -7.42 -32.83
C VAL A 399 38.20 -7.38 -33.69
N HIS A 400 38.59 -6.22 -34.21
CA HIS A 400 39.89 -6.02 -34.82
C HIS A 400 40.94 -6.18 -33.73
N ALA A 401 41.76 -7.21 -33.87
CA ALA A 401 43.01 -7.36 -33.15
C ALA A 401 44.02 -6.32 -33.74
N ASP A 402 44.43 -5.37 -32.92
CA ASP A 402 45.54 -4.48 -33.24
C ASP A 402 46.83 -5.33 -33.23
N GLN A 403 47.39 -5.47 -34.43
CA GLN A 403 48.78 -5.91 -34.63
C GLN A 403 49.69 -4.75 -34.29
N ALA A 404 50.51 -4.96 -33.29
CA ALA A 404 51.69 -4.15 -33.03
C ALA A 404 52.70 -4.40 -34.15
N ASP A 405 53.11 -3.36 -34.87
CA ASP A 405 54.35 -3.36 -35.62
C ASP A 405 55.24 -2.20 -35.15
N HIS A 406 56.39 -2.59 -34.66
CA HIS A 406 57.58 -1.77 -34.46
C HIS A 406 58.10 -1.26 -35.79
N ASN A 407 58.43 0.03 -35.88
CA ASN A 407 59.73 0.45 -36.44
C ASN A 407 60.08 1.90 -36.09
N ASP A 408 61.16 1.98 -35.51
CA ASP A 408 62.37 2.80 -35.44
C ASP A 408 62.53 3.85 -36.55
N HIS A 409 62.93 5.03 -36.16
CA HIS A 409 64.06 5.87 -36.60
C HIS A 409 63.83 7.39 -36.51
N THR A 410 64.71 7.94 -35.65
CA THR A 410 65.55 9.14 -35.83
C THR A 410 64.97 10.52 -36.16
N ASP A 411 65.22 11.39 -35.18
CA ASP A 411 66.11 12.58 -35.24
C ASP A 411 65.67 13.75 -36.11
N HIS A 412 65.57 14.88 -35.55
CA HIS A 412 66.17 16.18 -35.75
C HIS A 412 65.35 17.34 -35.18
N THR A 413 65.97 17.94 -34.18
CA THR A 413 66.29 19.37 -33.96
C THR A 413 65.35 20.47 -34.36
N ASP A 414 65.24 21.36 -33.42
CA ASP A 414 65.39 22.81 -33.42
C ASP A 414 64.17 23.76 -33.61
N ARG A 415 64.15 24.62 -32.62
CA ARG A 415 63.85 26.10 -32.60
C ARG A 415 62.42 26.52 -32.41
N GLU A 416 62.29 27.12 -31.28
CA GLU A 416 62.29 28.58 -30.93
C GLU A 416 60.98 29.28 -31.30
N GLU A 417 60.52 29.85 -30.29
CA GLU A 417 60.20 31.25 -29.99
C GLU A 417 58.75 31.70 -30.16
N GLU A 418 58.34 32.26 -29.09
CA GLU A 418 57.75 33.58 -28.81
C GLU A 418 56.24 33.70 -29.02
N GLU A 419 55.66 34.09 -27.98
CA GLU A 419 55.13 35.34 -27.43
C GLU A 419 53.63 35.61 -27.70
N GLU A 420 53.02 36.00 -26.59
CA GLU A 420 51.99 37.03 -26.37
C GLU A 420 50.63 36.88 -27.09
N GLU A 421 49.57 36.86 -26.38
CA GLU A 421 48.91 37.81 -25.49
C GLU A 421 47.87 37.11 -24.56
#